data_40da01ab797bf569369d72bc4ffb3992
#
_entry.id   40da01ab797bf569369d72bc4ffb3992
#
_cell.length_a   1.000
_cell.length_b   1.000
_cell.length_c   1.000
_cell.angle_alpha   90.00
_cell.angle_beta   90.00
_cell.angle_gamma   90.00
#
_symmetry.space_group_name_H-M   'P 1'
#
loop_
_entity.id
_entity.type
_entity.pdbx_description
1 polymer ?
#
loop_
_entity_poly.entity_id
_entity_poly.type
_entity_poly.pdbx_seq_one_letter_code
_entity_poly.pdbx_strand_id
1 'polypeptide(L)'
;MTGTVSTPQYGGTSAQLAAFTTLNQYRTQCGFPALQENTFLDQSAAAHAKYMGLNNTITDFEASTNPGFTGVTQSDRAKVAGFPATQNGTGGNAGQTATAGSLTDAQYGQDMLNALLAGVYHSAGLMYPVNTIGIGIYTTQSTTSGITYSTQWGSFVLLNPQSQTLSQTPITFPCNGVSGVPYMSTGENPTPPNVSASGWGTPVVLMGNSSDSIVLQSGTMSPTSSSSTVISLQLLDSARDSNKWIQPYMAVAYPASPLSPNTTYSVSINGTVNGAPFSRNFTFTTGNVVG
;
A
#
# COMPACT_ATOMS: atom_id res chain seq x y z
N MET A 1 -6.09 -13.60 -18.20
CA MET A 1 -6.54 -14.34 -17.00
C MET A 1 -8.05 -14.16 -16.89
N THR A 2 -8.78 -15.21 -16.52
CA THR A 2 -10.25 -15.12 -16.34
C THR A 2 -10.57 -14.04 -15.30
N GLY A 3 -11.62 -13.25 -15.56
CA GLY A 3 -12.03 -12.14 -14.70
C GLY A 3 -11.23 -10.84 -14.87
N THR A 4 -10.08 -10.85 -15.56
CA THR A 4 -9.36 -9.61 -15.85
C THR A 4 -10.03 -8.84 -16.97
N VAL A 5 -10.25 -7.53 -16.76
CA VAL A 5 -10.89 -6.64 -17.72
C VAL A 5 -9.87 -5.63 -18.26
N SER A 6 -10.04 -5.25 -19.52
CA SER A 6 -9.12 -4.31 -20.21
C SER A 6 -9.36 -2.85 -19.81
N THR A 7 -10.58 -2.55 -19.37
CA THR A 7 -10.99 -1.22 -18.89
C THR A 7 -11.65 -1.37 -17.55
N PRO A 8 -11.27 -0.59 -16.54
CA PRO A 8 -11.90 -0.66 -15.22
C PRO A 8 -13.42 -0.46 -15.29
N GLN A 9 -14.15 -1.32 -14.59
CA GLN A 9 -15.62 -1.30 -14.52
C GLN A 9 -16.13 -0.58 -13.27
N TYR A 10 -15.24 -0.02 -12.46
CA TYR A 10 -15.62 0.75 -11.28
C TYR A 10 -16.44 1.99 -11.68
N GLY A 11 -17.45 2.31 -10.88
CA GLY A 11 -18.29 3.50 -11.12
C GLY A 11 -17.47 4.79 -11.20
N GLY A 12 -17.85 5.73 -12.06
CA GLY A 12 -17.05 6.91 -12.39
C GLY A 12 -16.67 7.84 -11.23
N THR A 13 -17.41 7.80 -10.11
CA THR A 13 -17.13 8.61 -8.89
C THR A 13 -16.84 7.73 -7.68
N SER A 14 -16.65 6.42 -7.88
CA SER A 14 -16.47 5.46 -6.79
C SER A 14 -15.12 5.60 -6.08
N ALA A 15 -15.09 5.17 -4.83
CA ALA A 15 -13.86 5.04 -4.06
C ALA A 15 -12.85 4.10 -4.73
N GLN A 16 -13.35 3.00 -5.32
CA GLN A 16 -12.52 2.04 -6.04
C GLN A 16 -11.80 2.67 -7.22
N LEU A 17 -12.52 3.43 -8.07
CA LEU A 17 -11.92 4.07 -9.25
C LEU A 17 -10.88 5.10 -8.84
N ALA A 18 -11.16 5.92 -7.83
CA ALA A 18 -10.23 6.93 -7.34
C ALA A 18 -8.92 6.29 -6.84
N ALA A 19 -9.03 5.26 -5.98
CA ALA A 19 -7.88 4.53 -5.47
C ALA A 19 -7.11 3.79 -6.57
N PHE A 20 -7.80 3.06 -7.45
CA PHE A 20 -7.22 2.35 -8.59
C PHE A 20 -6.40 3.27 -9.50
N THR A 21 -6.99 4.41 -9.88
CA THR A 21 -6.37 5.35 -10.81
C THR A 21 -5.09 5.94 -10.22
N THR A 22 -5.14 6.40 -8.97
CA THR A 22 -3.98 6.99 -8.30
C THR A 22 -2.88 5.96 -8.05
N LEU A 23 -3.23 4.76 -7.56
CA LEU A 23 -2.25 3.69 -7.37
C LEU A 23 -1.56 3.32 -8.69
N ASN A 24 -2.35 3.17 -9.76
CA ASN A 24 -1.83 2.79 -11.06
C ASN A 24 -0.96 3.88 -11.70
N GLN A 25 -1.30 5.16 -11.47
CA GLN A 25 -0.46 6.28 -11.86
C GLN A 25 0.91 6.20 -11.18
N TYR A 26 0.96 6.03 -9.85
CA TYR A 26 2.21 5.91 -9.11
C TYR A 26 3.04 4.69 -9.55
N ARG A 27 2.39 3.54 -9.69
CA ARG A 27 3.05 2.31 -10.13
C ARG A 27 3.69 2.48 -11.49
N THR A 28 2.94 2.93 -12.49
CA THR A 28 3.45 3.08 -13.87
C THR A 28 4.51 4.16 -13.99
N GLN A 29 4.38 5.27 -13.27
CA GLN A 29 5.40 6.31 -13.21
C GLN A 29 6.73 5.76 -12.69
N CYS A 30 6.70 4.82 -11.75
CA CYS A 30 7.89 4.25 -11.12
C CYS A 30 8.37 2.94 -11.77
N GLY A 31 7.79 2.52 -12.88
CA GLY A 31 8.21 1.32 -13.61
C GLY A 31 7.67 0.00 -13.07
N PHE A 32 6.70 0.05 -12.15
CA PHE A 32 5.96 -1.14 -11.73
C PHE A 32 4.94 -1.54 -12.80
N PRO A 33 4.59 -2.83 -12.90
CA PRO A 33 3.55 -3.29 -13.81
C PRO A 33 2.23 -2.54 -13.57
N ALA A 34 1.60 -2.08 -14.66
CA ALA A 34 0.27 -1.52 -14.60
C ALA A 34 -0.72 -2.57 -14.09
N LEU A 35 -1.61 -2.16 -13.19
CA LEU A 35 -2.67 -3.01 -12.67
C LEU A 35 -3.86 -3.03 -13.62
N GLN A 36 -4.48 -4.19 -13.72
CA GLN A 36 -5.77 -4.41 -14.36
C GLN A 36 -6.76 -4.90 -13.30
N GLU A 37 -7.97 -4.40 -13.34
CA GLU A 37 -9.05 -4.89 -12.50
C GLU A 37 -9.33 -6.38 -12.80
N ASN A 38 -9.56 -7.16 -11.75
CA ASN A 38 -10.02 -8.53 -11.87
C ASN A 38 -11.29 -8.73 -11.04
N THR A 39 -12.37 -9.08 -11.70
CA THR A 39 -13.72 -9.16 -11.09
C THR A 39 -13.83 -10.24 -10.00
N PHE A 40 -13.03 -11.29 -10.03
CA PHE A 40 -12.97 -12.28 -8.94
C PHE A 40 -12.27 -11.71 -7.71
N LEU A 41 -11.21 -10.91 -7.93
CA LEU A 41 -10.55 -10.21 -6.83
C LEU A 41 -11.44 -9.11 -6.24
N ASP A 42 -12.26 -8.42 -7.06
CA ASP A 42 -13.26 -7.46 -6.56
C ASP A 42 -14.29 -8.14 -5.67
N GLN A 43 -14.81 -9.30 -6.08
CA GLN A 43 -15.75 -10.09 -5.27
C GLN A 43 -15.11 -10.51 -3.92
N SER A 44 -13.87 -10.98 -3.95
CA SER A 44 -13.11 -11.34 -2.76
C SER A 44 -12.91 -10.12 -1.84
N ALA A 45 -12.49 -8.99 -2.41
CA ALA A 45 -12.26 -7.74 -1.70
C ALA A 45 -13.55 -7.17 -1.10
N ALA A 46 -14.66 -7.17 -1.87
CA ALA A 46 -15.96 -6.69 -1.40
C ALA A 46 -16.52 -7.56 -0.26
N ALA A 47 -16.35 -8.87 -0.35
CA ALA A 47 -16.74 -9.79 0.71
C ALA A 47 -15.96 -9.53 2.00
N HIS A 48 -14.65 -9.32 1.90
CA HIS A 48 -13.81 -8.99 3.06
C HIS A 48 -14.10 -7.60 3.65
N ALA A 49 -14.31 -6.60 2.81
CA ALA A 49 -14.73 -5.27 3.26
C ALA A 49 -16.05 -5.33 4.05
N LYS A 50 -17.00 -6.14 3.56
CA LYS A 50 -18.26 -6.41 4.28
C LYS A 50 -18.03 -7.14 5.60
N TYR A 51 -17.16 -8.16 5.63
CA TYR A 51 -16.79 -8.83 6.88
C TYR A 51 -16.26 -7.84 7.92
N MET A 52 -15.31 -6.98 7.52
CA MET A 52 -14.75 -5.96 8.40
C MET A 52 -15.83 -5.00 8.94
N GLY A 53 -16.73 -4.54 8.08
CA GLY A 53 -17.83 -3.65 8.48
C GLY A 53 -18.85 -4.32 9.41
N LEU A 54 -19.19 -5.59 9.19
CA LEU A 54 -20.10 -6.34 10.06
C LEU A 54 -19.51 -6.59 11.45
N ASN A 55 -18.19 -6.72 11.54
CA ASN A 55 -17.48 -6.99 12.79
C ASN A 55 -16.82 -5.73 13.40
N ASN A 56 -16.98 -4.57 12.78
CA ASN A 56 -16.40 -3.29 13.18
C ASN A 56 -14.90 -3.41 13.49
N THR A 57 -14.14 -4.05 12.59
CA THR A 57 -12.71 -4.28 12.78
C THR A 57 -11.96 -4.29 11.46
N ILE A 58 -10.78 -3.69 11.41
CA ILE A 58 -9.82 -3.85 10.31
C ILE A 58 -8.94 -5.04 10.63
N THR A 59 -8.87 -6.01 9.72
CA THR A 59 -8.12 -7.23 9.91
C THR A 59 -7.76 -7.86 8.56
N ASP A 60 -6.66 -8.60 8.50
CA ASP A 60 -6.28 -9.40 7.33
C ASP A 60 -6.94 -10.79 7.32
N PHE A 61 -7.34 -11.26 8.49
CA PHE A 61 -7.87 -12.61 8.69
C PHE A 61 -9.34 -12.58 9.09
N GLU A 62 -10.10 -13.54 8.62
CA GLU A 62 -11.48 -13.76 9.04
C GLU A 62 -11.58 -14.97 9.98
N ALA A 63 -12.36 -14.83 11.03
CA ALA A 63 -12.72 -15.93 11.92
C ALA A 63 -14.02 -16.60 11.43
N SER A 64 -14.02 -17.92 11.31
CA SER A 64 -15.15 -18.68 10.76
C SER A 64 -16.45 -18.58 11.58
N THR A 65 -16.35 -18.14 12.83
CA THR A 65 -17.50 -17.93 13.71
C THR A 65 -18.16 -16.57 13.56
N ASN A 66 -17.53 -15.64 12.82
CA ASN A 66 -18.00 -14.26 12.71
C ASN A 66 -18.91 -14.06 11.49
N PRO A 67 -19.86 -13.11 11.56
CA PRO A 67 -20.71 -12.76 10.44
C PRO A 67 -19.91 -12.36 9.19
N GLY A 68 -20.34 -12.85 8.03
CA GLY A 68 -19.72 -12.49 6.75
C GLY A 68 -18.46 -13.26 6.40
N PHE A 69 -18.12 -14.32 7.14
CA PHE A 69 -16.97 -15.19 6.86
C PHE A 69 -16.99 -15.73 5.42
N THR A 70 -15.88 -15.58 4.71
CA THR A 70 -15.69 -16.06 3.32
C THR A 70 -14.39 -16.81 3.11
N GLY A 71 -13.47 -16.78 4.06
CA GLY A 71 -12.20 -17.49 4.02
C GLY A 71 -11.20 -16.88 4.99
N VAL A 72 -10.39 -17.70 5.64
CA VAL A 72 -9.48 -17.25 6.69
C VAL A 72 -8.47 -16.23 6.16
N THR A 73 -7.81 -16.57 5.06
CA THR A 73 -6.76 -15.73 4.45
C THR A 73 -7.28 -15.07 3.18
N GLN A 74 -6.58 -14.04 2.73
CA GLN A 74 -6.83 -13.41 1.44
C GLN A 74 -6.81 -14.42 0.28
N SER A 75 -5.88 -15.36 0.29
CA SER A 75 -5.81 -16.45 -0.70
C SER A 75 -7.04 -17.35 -0.66
N ASP A 76 -7.55 -17.68 0.51
CA ASP A 76 -8.75 -18.50 0.63
C ASP A 76 -9.98 -17.78 0.07
N ARG A 77 -10.15 -16.50 0.41
CA ARG A 77 -11.22 -15.66 -0.11
C ARG A 77 -11.18 -15.53 -1.63
N ALA A 78 -9.97 -15.29 -2.18
CA ALA A 78 -9.78 -15.22 -3.63
C ALA A 78 -10.14 -16.52 -4.34
N LYS A 79 -9.76 -17.68 -3.79
CA LYS A 79 -10.16 -19.01 -4.31
C LYS A 79 -11.67 -19.20 -4.28
N VAL A 80 -12.32 -18.84 -3.17
CA VAL A 80 -13.78 -18.92 -3.06
C VAL A 80 -14.47 -18.04 -4.12
N ALA A 81 -13.90 -16.87 -4.44
CA ALA A 81 -14.41 -16.01 -5.51
C ALA A 81 -14.11 -16.53 -6.93
N GLY A 82 -13.31 -17.60 -7.10
CA GLY A 82 -12.99 -18.21 -8.39
C GLY A 82 -11.62 -17.82 -8.97
N PHE A 83 -10.78 -17.10 -8.20
CA PHE A 83 -9.41 -16.82 -8.62
C PHE A 83 -8.52 -18.08 -8.55
N PRO A 84 -7.49 -18.24 -9.39
CA PRO A 84 -6.64 -19.44 -9.40
C PRO A 84 -6.08 -19.82 -8.03
N ALA A 85 -5.97 -21.11 -7.74
CA ALA A 85 -5.49 -21.63 -6.46
C ALA A 85 -4.00 -21.31 -6.22
N THR A 86 -3.18 -21.34 -7.27
CA THR A 86 -1.79 -20.88 -7.22
C THR A 86 -1.77 -19.37 -7.33
N GLN A 87 -1.28 -18.71 -6.30
CA GLN A 87 -1.32 -17.25 -6.19
C GLN A 87 -0.02 -16.73 -5.57
N ASN A 88 0.37 -15.54 -6.03
CA ASN A 88 1.45 -14.76 -5.48
C ASN A 88 1.02 -13.30 -5.40
N GLY A 89 1.26 -12.65 -4.28
CA GLY A 89 0.85 -11.26 -4.08
C GLY A 89 0.48 -10.98 -2.64
N THR A 90 -0.26 -9.92 -2.45
CA THR A 90 -0.56 -9.34 -1.14
C THR A 90 -1.86 -8.54 -1.19
N GLY A 91 -2.19 -7.89 -0.12
CA GLY A 91 -3.30 -6.97 0.00
C GLY A 91 -3.10 -6.00 1.14
N GLY A 92 -4.04 -5.12 1.29
CA GLY A 92 -4.10 -4.19 2.40
C GLY A 92 -5.55 -3.84 2.69
N ASN A 93 -5.82 -3.52 3.94
CA ASN A 93 -7.14 -3.14 4.39
C ASN A 93 -7.06 -1.80 5.10
N ALA A 94 -8.02 -0.92 4.84
CA ALA A 94 -8.11 0.38 5.46
C ALA A 94 -9.57 0.74 5.75
N GLY A 95 -9.78 1.60 6.73
CA GLY A 95 -11.08 2.16 7.03
C GLY A 95 -11.00 3.66 7.20
N GLN A 96 -11.98 4.37 6.67
CA GLN A 96 -12.09 5.80 6.84
C GLN A 96 -13.48 6.16 7.36
N THR A 97 -13.51 6.89 8.47
CA THR A 97 -14.73 7.38 9.09
C THR A 97 -14.80 8.90 8.99
N ALA A 98 -15.95 9.40 8.58
CA ALA A 98 -16.23 10.83 8.53
C ALA A 98 -17.70 11.11 8.84
N THR A 99 -18.06 12.36 9.14
CA THR A 99 -19.48 12.77 9.24
C THR A 99 -20.17 12.45 7.91
N ALA A 100 -21.35 11.85 7.97
CA ALA A 100 -22.08 11.45 6.79
C ALA A 100 -22.28 12.63 5.83
N GLY A 101 -21.88 12.45 4.57
CA GLY A 101 -21.96 13.47 3.52
C GLY A 101 -20.83 14.52 3.53
N SER A 102 -19.85 14.44 4.46
CA SER A 102 -18.71 15.37 4.47
C SER A 102 -17.59 14.99 3.49
N LEU A 103 -17.51 13.74 3.09
CA LEU A 103 -16.60 13.24 2.07
C LEU A 103 -17.38 12.62 0.91
N THR A 104 -16.87 12.77 -0.29
CA THR A 104 -17.30 12.01 -1.46
C THR A 104 -16.70 10.61 -1.46
N ASP A 105 -17.29 9.67 -2.20
CA ASP A 105 -16.72 8.33 -2.33
C ASP A 105 -15.29 8.36 -2.86
N ALA A 106 -14.99 9.22 -3.83
CA ALA A 106 -13.64 9.39 -4.36
C ALA A 106 -12.65 9.84 -3.28
N GLN A 107 -13.04 10.74 -2.36
CA GLN A 107 -12.19 11.16 -1.24
C GLN A 107 -11.97 10.01 -0.26
N TYR A 108 -13.00 9.22 0.08
CA TYR A 108 -12.82 8.01 0.89
C TYR A 108 -11.80 7.05 0.26
N GLY A 109 -11.91 6.80 -1.05
CA GLY A 109 -10.97 5.93 -1.76
C GLY A 109 -9.54 6.45 -1.74
N GLN A 110 -9.37 7.76 -1.90
CA GLN A 110 -8.07 8.42 -1.86
C GLN A 110 -7.45 8.36 -0.45
N ASP A 111 -8.25 8.60 0.60
CA ASP A 111 -7.77 8.56 1.98
C ASP A 111 -7.35 7.13 2.38
N MET A 112 -8.14 6.12 2.02
CA MET A 112 -7.78 4.72 2.27
C MET A 112 -6.50 4.30 1.53
N LEU A 113 -6.34 4.73 0.27
CA LEU A 113 -5.10 4.47 -0.47
C LEU A 113 -3.91 5.17 0.19
N ASN A 114 -4.08 6.42 0.62
CA ASN A 114 -3.01 7.18 1.29
C ASN A 114 -2.60 6.52 2.61
N ALA A 115 -3.55 6.01 3.38
CA ALA A 115 -3.25 5.26 4.60
C ALA A 115 -2.36 4.04 4.32
N LEU A 116 -2.66 3.30 3.25
CA LEU A 116 -1.84 2.15 2.84
C LEU A 116 -0.48 2.57 2.26
N LEU A 117 -0.41 3.66 1.47
CA LEU A 117 0.86 4.16 0.92
C LEU A 117 1.79 4.74 1.98
N ALA A 118 1.26 5.24 3.08
CA ALA A 118 2.04 5.74 4.21
C ALA A 118 2.58 4.62 5.11
N GLY A 119 1.98 3.44 5.08
CA GLY A 119 2.42 2.26 5.80
C GLY A 119 3.72 1.69 5.21
N VAL A 120 4.63 1.25 6.05
CA VAL A 120 5.93 0.66 5.63
C VAL A 120 5.70 -0.68 4.95
N TYR A 121 4.93 -1.56 5.57
CA TYR A 121 4.60 -2.89 5.01
C TYR A 121 3.53 -2.80 3.91
N HIS A 122 2.50 -1.96 4.12
CA HIS A 122 1.42 -1.81 3.13
C HIS A 122 1.90 -1.16 1.85
N SER A 123 2.79 -0.16 1.92
CA SER A 123 3.39 0.44 0.72
C SER A 123 4.18 -0.59 -0.07
N ALA A 124 4.98 -1.44 0.60
CA ALA A 124 5.67 -2.55 -0.07
C ALA A 124 4.69 -3.54 -0.71
N GLY A 125 3.57 -3.82 -0.04
CA GLY A 125 2.49 -4.63 -0.57
C GLY A 125 1.85 -4.03 -1.83
N LEU A 126 1.48 -2.75 -1.81
CA LEU A 126 0.88 -2.06 -2.96
C LEU A 126 1.83 -1.99 -4.17
N MET A 127 3.14 -2.08 -3.95
CA MET A 127 4.17 -2.10 -5.01
C MET A 127 4.58 -3.52 -5.40
N TYR A 128 3.92 -4.55 -4.92
CA TYR A 128 4.22 -5.94 -5.26
C TYR A 128 4.21 -6.15 -6.80
N PRO A 129 5.11 -6.96 -7.38
CA PRO A 129 5.24 -7.11 -8.82
C PRO A 129 4.18 -8.04 -9.42
N VAL A 130 2.94 -7.62 -9.36
CA VAL A 130 1.76 -8.24 -10.00
C VAL A 130 1.06 -7.22 -10.88
N ASN A 131 0.16 -7.67 -11.74
CA ASN A 131 -0.58 -6.81 -12.64
C ASN A 131 -2.10 -6.97 -12.56
N THR A 132 -2.62 -7.64 -11.52
CA THR A 132 -4.06 -7.71 -11.25
C THR A 132 -4.38 -7.23 -9.85
N ILE A 133 -5.53 -6.56 -9.74
CA ILE A 133 -6.06 -6.02 -8.49
C ILE A 133 -7.57 -6.20 -8.44
N GLY A 134 -8.10 -6.39 -7.22
CA GLY A 134 -9.50 -6.15 -6.89
C GLY A 134 -9.59 -5.18 -5.73
N ILE A 135 -10.61 -4.29 -5.78
CA ILE A 135 -10.88 -3.33 -4.72
C ILE A 135 -12.34 -3.46 -4.30
N GLY A 136 -12.55 -3.77 -3.03
CA GLY A 136 -13.87 -3.87 -2.42
C GLY A 136 -14.10 -2.80 -1.38
N ILE A 137 -15.30 -2.22 -1.39
CA ILE A 137 -15.75 -1.21 -0.42
C ILE A 137 -17.07 -1.67 0.19
N TYR A 138 -17.20 -1.45 1.50
CA TYR A 138 -18.44 -1.63 2.23
C TYR A 138 -18.66 -0.44 3.17
N THR A 139 -19.90 0.08 3.22
CA THR A 139 -20.21 1.26 4.03
C THR A 139 -21.11 0.87 5.20
N THR A 140 -20.75 1.36 6.38
CA THR A 140 -21.57 1.30 7.59
C THR A 140 -21.87 2.72 8.08
N GLN A 141 -22.95 2.87 8.83
CA GLN A 141 -23.30 4.12 9.49
C GLN A 141 -23.54 3.91 10.98
N SER A 142 -23.17 4.91 11.77
CA SER A 142 -23.43 4.96 13.19
C SER A 142 -23.87 6.37 13.59
N THR A 143 -24.72 6.50 14.61
CA THR A 143 -25.13 7.80 15.13
C THR A 143 -24.72 7.92 16.59
N THR A 144 -23.96 8.98 16.90
CA THR A 144 -23.53 9.29 18.25
C THR A 144 -23.84 10.76 18.54
N SER A 145 -24.50 11.03 19.64
CA SER A 145 -24.88 12.41 20.05
C SER A 145 -25.61 13.20 18.95
N GLY A 146 -26.46 12.52 18.15
CA GLY A 146 -27.24 13.15 17.06
C GLY A 146 -26.45 13.41 15.79
N ILE A 147 -25.16 13.06 15.73
CA ILE A 147 -24.32 13.15 14.53
C ILE A 147 -24.20 11.77 13.91
N THR A 148 -24.54 11.66 12.62
CA THR A 148 -24.36 10.43 11.85
C THR A 148 -22.99 10.42 11.19
N TYR A 149 -22.27 9.33 11.39
CA TYR A 149 -20.97 9.03 10.78
C TYR A 149 -21.13 7.92 9.75
N SER A 150 -20.42 8.06 8.64
CA SER A 150 -20.24 6.98 7.66
C SER A 150 -18.81 6.44 7.77
N THR A 151 -18.67 5.12 7.84
CA THR A 151 -17.38 4.43 7.74
C THR A 151 -17.37 3.63 6.45
N GLN A 152 -16.39 3.90 5.60
CA GLN A 152 -16.07 3.03 4.46
C GLN A 152 -14.92 2.09 4.85
N TRP A 153 -15.18 0.81 4.67
CA TRP A 153 -14.24 -0.30 4.86
C TRP A 153 -13.71 -0.70 3.50
N GLY A 154 -12.42 -0.63 3.31
CA GLY A 154 -11.75 -0.92 2.04
C GLY A 154 -10.84 -2.12 2.13
N SER A 155 -10.89 -2.99 1.13
CA SER A 155 -9.96 -4.09 0.94
C SER A 155 -9.35 -4.01 -0.45
N PHE A 156 -8.02 -4.10 -0.52
CA PHE A 156 -7.21 -4.06 -1.73
C PHE A 156 -6.51 -5.40 -1.88
N VAL A 157 -6.77 -6.11 -2.97
CA VAL A 157 -6.26 -7.46 -3.20
C VAL A 157 -5.43 -7.48 -4.47
N LEU A 158 -4.12 -7.64 -4.34
CA LEU A 158 -3.17 -7.67 -5.45
C LEU A 158 -2.61 -9.08 -5.58
N LEU A 159 -3.14 -9.88 -6.49
CA LEU A 159 -2.75 -11.28 -6.70
C LEU A 159 -2.54 -11.60 -8.17
N ASN A 160 -1.56 -12.46 -8.43
CA ASN A 160 -1.34 -13.09 -9.74
C ASN A 160 -0.96 -14.55 -9.53
N PRO A 161 -1.15 -15.43 -10.53
CA PRO A 161 -0.59 -16.78 -10.49
C PRO A 161 0.94 -16.79 -10.39
N GLN A 162 1.59 -15.78 -10.95
CA GLN A 162 3.05 -15.59 -10.91
C GLN A 162 3.39 -14.10 -10.79
N SER A 163 4.52 -13.77 -10.15
CA SER A 163 5.07 -12.42 -10.15
C SER A 163 5.45 -11.98 -11.56
N GLN A 164 5.27 -10.69 -11.83
CA GLN A 164 5.75 -10.07 -13.07
C GLN A 164 7.25 -9.78 -12.98
N THR A 165 7.95 -9.86 -14.11
CA THR A 165 9.37 -9.50 -14.17
C THR A 165 9.52 -7.98 -14.21
N LEU A 166 10.39 -7.46 -13.35
CA LEU A 166 10.80 -6.06 -13.32
C LEU A 166 12.08 -5.87 -14.12
N SER A 167 12.21 -4.74 -14.79
CA SER A 167 13.45 -4.31 -15.44
C SER A 167 14.23 -3.36 -14.52
N GLN A 168 15.58 -3.38 -14.59
CA GLN A 168 16.47 -2.45 -13.89
C GLN A 168 16.29 -2.44 -12.34
N THR A 169 16.16 -3.61 -11.75
CA THR A 169 16.00 -3.77 -10.29
C THR A 169 17.20 -3.26 -9.48
N PRO A 170 16.98 -2.80 -8.24
CA PRO A 170 15.68 -2.60 -7.63
C PRO A 170 15.03 -1.31 -8.15
N ILE A 171 13.72 -1.34 -8.46
CA ILE A 171 12.95 -0.13 -8.69
C ILE A 171 12.42 0.43 -7.38
N THR A 172 12.09 1.71 -7.33
CA THR A 172 11.67 2.38 -6.08
C THR A 172 10.29 3.00 -6.20
N PHE A 173 9.59 3.06 -5.07
CA PHE A 173 8.44 3.92 -4.86
C PHE A 173 8.58 4.62 -3.47
N PRO A 174 8.47 5.96 -3.37
CA PRO A 174 8.40 6.90 -4.49
C PRO A 174 9.62 6.78 -5.40
N CYS A 175 9.51 7.25 -6.65
CA CYS A 175 10.60 7.38 -7.59
C CYS A 175 10.77 8.85 -8.01
N ASN A 176 11.71 9.13 -8.90
CA ASN A 176 12.01 10.50 -9.30
C ASN A 176 10.78 11.24 -9.84
N GLY A 177 10.50 12.41 -9.27
CA GLY A 177 9.42 13.30 -9.68
C GLY A 177 8.03 12.91 -9.19
N VAL A 178 7.87 11.86 -8.39
CA VAL A 178 6.60 11.56 -7.72
C VAL A 178 6.23 12.69 -6.78
N SER A 179 4.95 13.06 -6.77
CA SER A 179 4.42 14.11 -5.90
C SER A 179 3.08 13.72 -5.28
N GLY A 180 2.73 14.37 -4.17
CA GLY A 180 1.44 14.20 -3.52
C GLY A 180 1.35 12.99 -2.59
N VAL A 181 2.45 12.26 -2.35
CA VAL A 181 2.46 11.13 -1.41
C VAL A 181 2.29 11.59 0.04
N PRO A 182 1.72 10.76 0.93
CA PRO A 182 1.56 11.11 2.34
C PRO A 182 2.88 11.49 3.00
N TYR A 183 2.88 12.55 3.82
CA TYR A 183 4.08 12.99 4.53
C TYR A 183 4.28 12.28 5.86
N MET A 184 3.23 11.62 6.39
CA MET A 184 3.29 10.88 7.64
C MET A 184 2.25 9.78 7.70
N SER A 185 2.52 8.79 8.57
CA SER A 185 1.55 7.84 9.10
C SER A 185 1.69 7.74 10.62
N THR A 186 0.59 7.43 11.31
CA THR A 186 0.56 7.22 12.77
C THR A 186 0.20 5.80 13.17
N GLY A 187 -0.19 4.94 12.22
CA GLY A 187 -0.63 3.58 12.52
C GLY A 187 -0.50 2.61 11.35
N GLU A 188 0.03 1.45 11.65
CA GLU A 188 0.08 0.28 10.78
C GLU A 188 0.17 -0.97 11.65
N ASN A 189 -0.42 -2.06 11.22
CA ASN A 189 -0.30 -3.35 11.88
C ASN A 189 0.31 -4.40 10.92
N PRO A 190 1.48 -4.98 11.25
CA PRO A 190 2.27 -4.70 12.46
C PRO A 190 2.96 -3.33 12.41
N THR A 191 3.21 -2.74 13.58
CA THR A 191 3.95 -1.48 13.67
C THR A 191 5.38 -1.66 13.18
N PRO A 192 5.90 -0.77 12.30
CA PRO A 192 7.28 -0.83 11.86
C PRO A 192 8.25 -0.60 13.04
N PRO A 193 9.45 -1.19 13.02
CA PRO A 193 10.42 -0.98 14.09
C PRO A 193 10.97 0.46 14.10
N ASN A 194 11.41 0.91 15.28
CA ASN A 194 12.15 2.18 15.49
C ASN A 194 11.44 3.45 14.98
N VAL A 195 10.13 3.50 15.06
CA VAL A 195 9.33 4.70 14.73
C VAL A 195 9.11 5.57 15.96
N SER A 196 8.93 6.87 15.76
CA SER A 196 8.62 7.81 16.83
C SER A 196 7.17 7.67 17.32
N ALA A 197 6.88 8.18 18.50
CA ALA A 197 5.52 8.23 19.03
C ALA A 197 4.57 9.11 18.20
N SER A 198 5.12 10.04 17.41
CA SER A 198 4.36 10.90 16.48
C SER A 198 4.12 10.25 15.11
N GLY A 199 4.57 8.99 14.92
CA GLY A 199 4.52 8.30 13.63
C GLY A 199 5.83 8.39 12.86
N TRP A 200 5.76 8.13 11.56
CA TRP A 200 6.90 8.08 10.64
C TRP A 200 6.58 8.80 9.33
N GLY A 201 7.61 9.06 8.54
CA GLY A 201 7.46 9.73 7.24
C GLY A 201 7.29 8.74 6.09
N THR A 202 7.11 9.28 4.87
CA THR A 202 6.92 8.53 3.63
C THR A 202 7.95 7.41 3.48
N PRO A 203 7.55 6.14 3.41
CA PRO A 203 8.47 5.03 3.16
C PRO A 203 8.94 5.02 1.70
N VAL A 204 10.18 4.60 1.50
CA VAL A 204 10.75 4.32 0.18
C VAL A 204 10.86 2.81 0.02
N VAL A 205 10.00 2.24 -0.79
CA VAL A 205 10.02 0.82 -1.17
C VAL A 205 11.10 0.60 -2.22
N LEU A 206 11.86 -0.48 -2.08
CA LEU A 206 12.76 -1.01 -3.12
C LEU A 206 12.28 -2.42 -3.47
N MET A 207 12.08 -2.68 -4.75
CA MET A 207 11.53 -3.94 -5.24
C MET A 207 12.42 -4.54 -6.33
N GLY A 208 12.78 -5.80 -6.14
CA GLY A 208 13.47 -6.65 -7.10
C GLY A 208 12.55 -7.71 -7.71
N ASN A 209 13.11 -8.55 -8.54
CA ASN A 209 12.45 -9.76 -9.02
C ASN A 209 12.39 -10.82 -7.90
N SER A 210 11.47 -11.76 -7.99
CA SER A 210 11.25 -12.78 -6.94
C SER A 210 12.48 -13.66 -6.64
N SER A 211 13.47 -13.70 -7.54
CA SER A 211 14.76 -14.37 -7.34
C SER A 211 15.85 -13.48 -6.75
N ASP A 212 15.59 -12.18 -6.58
CA ASP A 212 16.59 -11.24 -6.08
C ASP A 212 16.69 -11.28 -4.55
N SER A 213 17.86 -10.86 -4.04
CA SER A 213 18.09 -10.62 -2.63
C SER A 213 18.62 -9.20 -2.46
N ILE A 214 17.83 -8.35 -1.82
CA ILE A 214 18.15 -6.93 -1.57
C ILE A 214 18.64 -6.79 -0.13
N VAL A 215 19.82 -6.17 0.03
CA VAL A 215 20.38 -5.79 1.33
C VAL A 215 20.66 -4.30 1.33
N LEU A 216 20.05 -3.54 2.23
CA LEU A 216 20.28 -2.11 2.38
C LEU A 216 21.54 -1.86 3.21
N GLN A 217 22.34 -0.87 2.83
CA GLN A 217 23.58 -0.49 3.52
C GLN A 217 23.50 0.91 4.12
N SER A 218 22.92 1.86 3.39
CA SER A 218 22.69 3.21 3.87
C SER A 218 21.47 3.85 3.21
N GLY A 219 20.85 4.79 3.91
CA GLY A 219 19.74 5.57 3.39
C GLY A 219 19.66 6.92 4.07
N THR A 220 19.57 7.98 3.29
CA THR A 220 19.38 9.35 3.76
C THR A 220 18.34 10.08 2.93
N MET A 221 17.75 11.09 3.54
CA MET A 221 16.78 11.98 2.92
C MET A 221 17.06 13.42 3.40
N SER A 222 16.91 14.41 2.53
CA SER A 222 17.09 15.82 2.88
C SER A 222 16.07 16.68 2.15
N PRO A 223 15.45 17.68 2.80
CA PRO A 223 14.67 18.67 2.07
C PRO A 223 15.57 19.39 1.06
N THR A 224 15.10 19.55 -0.18
CA THR A 224 15.90 20.24 -1.22
C THR A 224 16.13 21.71 -0.91
N SER A 225 15.28 22.31 -0.07
CA SER A 225 15.43 23.69 0.43
C SER A 225 16.51 23.82 1.51
N SER A 226 16.96 22.72 2.13
CA SER A 226 17.96 22.71 3.22
C SER A 226 18.76 21.40 3.19
N SER A 227 19.75 21.33 2.31
CA SER A 227 20.61 20.15 2.16
C SER A 227 21.47 19.83 3.40
N SER A 228 21.61 20.79 4.32
CA SER A 228 22.28 20.59 5.61
C SER A 228 21.46 19.77 6.61
N THR A 229 20.13 19.66 6.39
CA THR A 229 19.26 18.84 7.24
C THR A 229 19.19 17.43 6.68
N VAL A 230 20.03 16.55 7.23
CA VAL A 230 20.06 15.14 6.81
C VAL A 230 19.22 14.28 7.75
N ILE A 231 18.27 13.56 7.18
CA ILE A 231 17.42 12.56 7.87
C ILE A 231 17.99 11.18 7.57
N SER A 232 18.50 10.49 8.59
CA SER A 232 18.90 9.09 8.46
C SER A 232 17.65 8.21 8.39
N LEU A 233 17.61 7.30 7.42
CA LEU A 233 16.49 6.38 7.23
C LEU A 233 16.69 5.10 8.04
N GLN A 234 15.61 4.57 8.58
CA GLN A 234 15.54 3.19 9.06
C GLN A 234 15.63 2.26 7.84
N LEU A 235 16.41 1.21 7.96
CA LEU A 235 16.62 0.25 6.87
C LEU A 235 15.98 -1.09 7.23
N LEU A 236 14.97 -1.48 6.47
CA LEU A 236 14.21 -2.70 6.68
C LEU A 236 14.32 -3.59 5.43
N ASP A 237 15.10 -4.65 5.54
CA ASP A 237 15.16 -5.74 4.58
C ASP A 237 14.75 -7.05 5.27
N SER A 238 14.69 -8.15 4.53
CA SER A 238 14.20 -9.43 5.06
C SER A 238 15.01 -9.96 6.26
N ALA A 239 16.30 -9.60 6.38
CA ALA A 239 17.14 -10.01 7.50
C ALA A 239 16.87 -9.19 8.77
N ARG A 240 16.47 -7.91 8.62
CA ARG A 240 16.20 -6.97 9.72
C ARG A 240 14.74 -6.92 10.13
N ASP A 241 13.84 -7.49 9.33
CA ASP A 241 12.42 -7.50 9.63
C ASP A 241 12.06 -8.57 10.67
N SER A 242 11.82 -8.16 11.91
CA SER A 242 11.37 -9.03 13.00
C SER A 242 9.97 -9.59 12.77
N ASN A 243 9.14 -8.91 12.00
CA ASN A 243 7.77 -9.32 11.68
C ASN A 243 7.70 -10.33 10.53
N LYS A 244 8.80 -10.52 9.77
CA LYS A 244 8.91 -11.48 8.66
C LYS A 244 7.94 -11.23 7.48
N TRP A 245 7.56 -9.98 7.26
CA TRP A 245 6.71 -9.57 6.15
C TRP A 245 7.51 -9.19 4.90
N ILE A 246 8.74 -8.66 5.10
CA ILE A 246 9.61 -8.26 3.99
C ILE A 246 10.28 -9.50 3.39
N GLN A 247 10.00 -9.76 2.12
CA GLN A 247 10.60 -10.85 1.37
C GLN A 247 12.05 -10.51 0.94
N PRO A 248 12.91 -11.49 0.59
CA PRO A 248 14.29 -11.21 0.19
C PRO A 248 14.43 -10.19 -0.94
N TYR A 249 13.48 -10.16 -1.88
CA TYR A 249 13.47 -9.23 -3.01
C TYR A 249 12.78 -7.88 -2.71
N MET A 250 12.47 -7.62 -1.46
CA MET A 250 11.84 -6.39 -1.00
C MET A 250 12.71 -5.73 0.05
N ALA A 251 12.72 -4.41 0.08
CA ALA A 251 13.26 -3.64 1.17
C ALA A 251 12.53 -2.30 1.29
N VAL A 252 12.53 -1.70 2.48
CA VAL A 252 11.95 -0.39 2.73
C VAL A 252 12.91 0.46 3.53
N ALA A 253 13.14 1.70 3.09
CA ALA A 253 13.88 2.70 3.85
C ALA A 253 12.89 3.82 4.24
N TYR A 254 12.82 4.19 5.53
CA TYR A 254 11.82 5.15 5.98
C TYR A 254 12.34 6.07 7.08
N PRO A 255 11.87 7.35 7.12
CA PRO A 255 12.16 8.25 8.23
C PRO A 255 11.48 7.74 9.50
N ALA A 256 12.19 7.75 10.63
CA ALA A 256 11.62 7.35 11.92
C ALA A 256 10.58 8.33 12.48
N SER A 257 10.48 9.54 11.92
CA SER A 257 9.56 10.59 12.31
C SER A 257 8.86 11.18 11.08
N PRO A 258 7.69 11.83 11.24
CA PRO A 258 6.99 12.50 10.15
C PRO A 258 7.87 13.46 9.35
N LEU A 259 7.62 13.54 8.04
CA LEU A 259 8.17 14.55 7.16
C LEU A 259 7.35 15.86 7.23
N SER A 260 7.76 16.88 6.50
CA SER A 260 6.96 18.09 6.31
C SER A 260 6.02 17.93 5.11
N PRO A 261 4.79 18.47 5.16
CA PRO A 261 3.90 18.46 4.00
C PRO A 261 4.42 19.39 2.89
N ASN A 262 3.98 19.15 1.66
CA ASN A 262 4.29 19.94 0.46
C ASN A 262 5.80 20.25 0.30
N THR A 263 6.64 19.28 0.65
CA THR A 263 8.10 19.45 0.69
C THR A 263 8.78 18.46 -0.25
N THR A 264 9.71 18.95 -1.07
CA THR A 264 10.53 18.11 -1.93
C THR A 264 11.74 17.60 -1.17
N TYR A 265 11.95 16.31 -1.22
CA TYR A 265 13.07 15.61 -0.60
C TYR A 265 13.99 14.99 -1.65
N SER A 266 15.29 15.14 -1.45
CA SER A 266 16.32 14.37 -2.14
C SER A 266 16.62 13.11 -1.33
N VAL A 267 16.59 11.96 -1.99
CA VAL A 267 16.80 10.63 -1.40
C VAL A 267 18.08 10.03 -1.94
N SER A 268 18.88 9.41 -1.07
CA SER A 268 20.03 8.59 -1.45
C SER A 268 19.99 7.27 -0.69
N ILE A 269 19.92 6.15 -1.42
CA ILE A 269 19.90 4.80 -0.84
C ILE A 269 20.93 3.94 -1.54
N ASN A 270 21.76 3.25 -0.77
CA ASN A 270 22.76 2.31 -1.27
C ASN A 270 22.56 0.93 -0.65
N GLY A 271 22.93 -0.09 -1.42
CA GLY A 271 22.82 -1.48 -0.98
C GLY A 271 23.35 -2.44 -2.03
N THR A 272 22.94 -3.70 -1.93
CA THR A 272 23.27 -4.72 -2.92
C THR A 272 22.02 -5.48 -3.39
N VAL A 273 22.02 -5.88 -4.66
CA VAL A 273 21.10 -6.89 -5.20
C VAL A 273 21.95 -8.10 -5.60
N ASN A 274 21.67 -9.26 -5.01
CA ASN A 274 22.45 -10.49 -5.23
C ASN A 274 23.96 -10.28 -5.01
N GLY A 275 24.32 -9.43 -4.06
CA GLY A 275 25.71 -9.06 -3.75
C GLY A 275 26.30 -7.97 -4.65
N ALA A 276 25.70 -7.64 -5.79
CA ALA A 276 26.14 -6.54 -6.65
C ALA A 276 25.67 -5.18 -6.11
N PRO A 277 26.56 -4.16 -5.99
CA PRO A 277 26.20 -2.88 -5.42
C PRO A 277 25.23 -2.10 -6.31
N PHE A 278 24.31 -1.37 -5.67
CA PHE A 278 23.44 -0.38 -6.33
C PHE A 278 23.43 0.94 -5.55
N SER A 279 23.09 2.02 -6.27
CA SER A 279 22.75 3.32 -5.69
C SER A 279 21.46 3.82 -6.34
N ARG A 280 20.57 4.41 -5.53
CA ARG A 280 19.36 5.08 -5.98
C ARG A 280 19.33 6.50 -5.43
N ASN A 281 19.39 7.48 -6.36
CA ASN A 281 19.34 8.89 -6.04
C ASN A 281 18.22 9.54 -6.85
N PHE A 282 17.28 10.18 -6.16
CA PHE A 282 16.10 10.77 -6.79
C PHE A 282 15.46 11.82 -5.88
N THR A 283 14.47 12.54 -6.40
CA THR A 283 13.66 13.46 -5.60
C THR A 283 12.19 13.07 -5.69
N PHE A 284 11.45 13.31 -4.61
CA PHE A 284 9.99 13.24 -4.58
C PHE A 284 9.42 14.38 -3.75
N THR A 285 8.13 14.66 -3.88
CA THR A 285 7.46 15.72 -3.12
C THR A 285 6.29 15.14 -2.33
N THR A 286 6.27 15.42 -1.03
CA THR A 286 5.12 15.06 -0.18
C THR A 286 3.91 15.94 -0.53
N GLY A 287 2.71 15.39 -0.37
CA GLY A 287 1.48 16.16 -0.33
C GLY A 287 1.20 16.73 1.06
N ASN A 288 0.06 17.43 1.21
CA ASN A 288 -0.51 17.78 2.51
C ASN A 288 -1.51 16.69 2.95
N VAL A 289 -1.04 15.46 3.00
CA VAL A 289 -1.86 14.26 3.23
C VAL A 289 -1.22 13.42 4.33
N VAL A 290 -2.06 13.01 5.29
CA VAL A 290 -1.74 12.04 6.34
C VAL A 290 -2.27 10.68 5.89
N GLY A 291 -1.53 9.63 6.18
CA GLY A 291 -1.94 8.25 5.92
C GLY A 291 -2.43 7.54 7.16
#